data_c67a4fac6e67e916dc45879806847aa4
#
_entry.id   c67a4fac6e67e916dc45879806847aa4
#
_cell.length_a   1.000
_cell.length_b   1.000
_cell.length_c   1.000
_cell.angle_alpha   90.00
_cell.angle_beta   90.00
_cell.angle_gamma   90.00
#
_symmetry.space_group_name_H-M   'P 1'
#
loop_
_entity.id
_entity.type
_entity.pdbx_description
1 polymer ?
#
loop_
_entity_poly.entity_id
_entity_poly.type
_entity_poly.pdbx_seq_one_letter_code
_entity_poly.pdbx_strand_id
1 'polypeptide(L)'
;MLLLKNATVYPQTEKAPFVGDVLCENGRIKEIGKDLSADDAETIDLTGLNLLPGIVDCHSHAGLGPNGDVATLSYCTDTANPVSPEMDVIYAADPTNGCYRWAIENGVTTLGILPGSCDVIDGTGFATRTWGSNIFEMCLKRNICMKLSLGENPKGMFQNKNMEPDSRMGVTFILEEYFANAKAYMDKKDRGEKVDYNEQYEVAIPVLKREIPARIHCTHNDMAAAIQCLSKYNLRFTIEHAWGSSNYLDEIVASGCGIVYLSLIHISE
;
A
#
# COMPACT_ATOMS: atom_id res chain seq x y z
N MET A 1 7.49 25.02 20.07
CA MET A 1 8.33 24.92 18.86
C MET A 1 9.48 23.96 19.12
N LEU A 2 10.07 23.35 18.08
CA LEU A 2 11.26 22.51 18.16
C LEU A 2 12.27 23.01 17.15
N LEU A 3 13.50 23.24 17.58
CA LEU A 3 14.61 23.69 16.75
C LEU A 3 15.70 22.62 16.73
N LEU A 4 15.92 22.02 15.58
CA LEU A 4 16.97 21.04 15.30
C LEU A 4 18.14 21.78 14.69
N LYS A 5 19.31 21.80 15.36
CA LYS A 5 20.46 22.62 14.97
C LYS A 5 21.64 21.79 14.47
N ASN A 6 22.40 22.40 13.58
CA ASN A 6 23.73 21.95 13.15
C ASN A 6 23.76 20.56 12.46
N ALA A 7 22.63 20.06 11.97
CA ALA A 7 22.57 18.80 11.26
C ALA A 7 23.09 18.92 9.83
N THR A 8 23.57 17.83 9.25
CA THR A 8 23.62 17.71 7.78
C THR A 8 22.21 17.40 7.30
N VAL A 9 21.51 18.44 6.80
CA VAL A 9 20.12 18.37 6.37
C VAL A 9 20.03 17.86 4.94
N TYR A 10 19.21 16.83 4.72
CA TYR A 10 18.85 16.28 3.40
C TYR A 10 17.41 16.69 3.08
N PRO A 11 17.18 17.84 2.45
CA PRO A 11 15.82 18.38 2.31
C PRO A 11 14.93 17.63 1.30
N GLN A 12 15.49 16.66 0.57
CA GLN A 12 14.82 15.89 -0.48
C GLN A 12 14.13 16.76 -1.54
N THR A 13 14.78 17.90 -1.82
CA THR A 13 14.41 18.83 -2.89
C THR A 13 15.55 18.88 -3.91
N GLU A 14 15.50 19.79 -4.89
CA GLU A 14 16.60 20.00 -5.84
C GLU A 14 17.90 20.53 -5.19
N LYS A 15 17.84 20.93 -3.90
CA LYS A 15 18.99 21.42 -3.16
C LYS A 15 19.85 20.26 -2.66
N ALA A 16 21.15 20.39 -2.81
CA ALA A 16 22.12 19.48 -2.21
C ALA A 16 22.04 19.51 -0.67
N PRO A 17 22.44 18.42 0.02
CA PRO A 17 22.56 18.43 1.46
C PRO A 17 23.49 19.53 1.95
N PHE A 18 23.18 20.13 3.11
CA PHE A 18 23.97 21.20 3.72
C PHE A 18 23.91 21.13 5.24
N VAL A 19 24.91 21.67 5.91
CA VAL A 19 24.87 21.84 7.37
C VAL A 19 23.97 23.03 7.69
N GLY A 20 22.95 22.80 8.52
CA GLY A 20 21.95 23.80 8.86
C GLY A 20 20.96 23.32 9.92
N ASP A 21 19.87 24.05 10.01
CA ASP A 21 18.86 23.93 11.07
C ASP A 21 17.47 23.68 10.47
N VAL A 22 16.62 23.04 11.26
CA VAL A 22 15.20 22.85 10.94
C VAL A 22 14.36 23.34 12.13
N LEU A 23 13.50 24.31 11.88
CA LEU A 23 12.51 24.80 12.84
C LEU A 23 11.15 24.17 12.57
N CYS A 24 10.60 23.53 13.60
CA CYS A 24 9.27 22.93 13.57
C CYS A 24 8.32 23.68 14.51
N GLU A 25 7.10 23.90 14.02
CA GLU A 25 6.02 24.53 14.78
C GLU A 25 4.69 23.82 14.49
N ASN A 26 3.93 23.51 15.53
CA ASN A 26 2.63 22.84 15.43
C ASN A 26 2.69 21.52 14.60
N GLY A 27 3.75 20.74 14.77
CA GLY A 27 3.95 19.45 14.08
C GLY A 27 4.28 19.57 12.60
N ARG A 28 4.69 20.76 12.14
CA ARG A 28 5.10 21.01 10.74
C ARG A 28 6.48 21.65 10.68
N ILE A 29 7.22 21.38 9.61
CA ILE A 29 8.44 22.13 9.29
C ILE A 29 8.02 23.55 8.92
N LYS A 30 8.50 24.52 9.69
CA LYS A 30 8.25 25.96 9.47
C LYS A 30 9.33 26.57 8.57
N GLU A 31 10.58 26.21 8.85
CA GLU A 31 11.72 26.75 8.15
C GLU A 31 12.89 25.76 8.11
N ILE A 32 13.65 25.78 7.04
CA ILE A 32 14.90 25.04 6.87
C ILE A 32 15.95 26.05 6.40
N GLY A 33 17.03 26.23 7.15
CA GLY A 33 18.03 27.25 6.85
C GLY A 33 19.30 27.09 7.66
N LYS A 34 20.08 28.18 7.73
CA LYS A 34 21.25 28.28 8.57
C LYS A 34 21.02 29.34 9.64
N ASP A 35 21.64 29.13 10.79
CA ASP A 35 21.63 30.08 11.91
C ASP A 35 20.22 30.47 12.39
N LEU A 36 19.25 29.51 12.30
CA LEU A 36 17.90 29.75 12.78
C LEU A 36 17.87 29.92 14.30
N SER A 37 16.99 30.78 14.77
CA SER A 37 16.73 31.01 16.20
C SER A 37 15.24 31.12 16.46
N ALA A 38 14.83 30.67 17.64
CA ALA A 38 13.45 30.85 18.13
C ALA A 38 13.49 30.81 19.67
N ASP A 39 13.11 31.93 20.30
CA ASP A 39 13.33 32.16 21.74
C ASP A 39 12.62 31.13 22.63
N ASP A 40 11.46 30.61 22.21
CA ASP A 40 10.65 29.66 22.97
C ASP A 40 10.72 28.22 22.41
N ALA A 41 11.75 27.89 21.61
CA ALA A 41 11.88 26.56 21.05
C ALA A 41 12.73 25.66 21.94
N GLU A 42 12.26 24.41 22.13
CA GLU A 42 13.13 23.32 22.56
C GLU A 42 14.20 23.13 21.50
N THR A 43 15.46 23.21 21.88
CA THR A 43 16.59 23.12 20.94
C THR A 43 17.36 21.82 21.14
N ILE A 44 17.56 21.08 20.03
CA ILE A 44 18.36 19.85 20.01
C ILE A 44 19.54 20.08 19.08
N ASP A 45 20.77 19.91 19.62
CA ASP A 45 21.98 19.96 18.82
C ASP A 45 22.24 18.61 18.13
N LEU A 46 22.31 18.63 16.81
CA LEU A 46 22.52 17.47 15.94
C LEU A 46 23.88 17.55 15.23
N THR A 47 24.88 18.25 15.83
CA THR A 47 26.21 18.35 15.24
C THR A 47 26.79 16.97 14.90
N GLY A 48 27.18 16.78 13.64
CA GLY A 48 27.74 15.52 13.13
C GLY A 48 26.70 14.46 12.75
N LEU A 49 25.41 14.75 12.93
CA LEU A 49 24.32 13.84 12.54
C LEU A 49 23.69 14.25 11.19
N ASN A 50 23.06 13.28 10.55
CA ASN A 50 22.28 13.49 9.34
C ASN A 50 20.79 13.60 9.68
N LEU A 51 20.12 14.59 9.14
CA LEU A 51 18.69 14.81 9.30
C LEU A 51 17.99 14.59 7.96
N LEU A 52 17.14 13.58 7.92
CA LEU A 52 16.33 13.19 6.75
C LEU A 52 14.85 13.23 7.10
N PRO A 53 13.95 13.38 6.10
CA PRO A 53 12.54 13.04 6.28
C PRO A 53 12.37 11.60 6.74
N GLY A 54 11.34 11.33 7.53
CA GLY A 54 10.99 9.97 7.91
C GLY A 54 10.70 9.10 6.69
N ILE A 55 11.16 7.85 6.74
CA ILE A 55 10.97 6.88 5.66
C ILE A 55 9.49 6.52 5.58
N VAL A 56 8.98 6.41 4.35
CA VAL A 56 7.64 5.90 4.03
C VAL A 56 7.80 4.52 3.42
N ASP A 57 7.38 3.49 4.12
CA ASP A 57 7.26 2.15 3.57
C ASP A 57 5.88 2.04 2.88
N CYS A 58 5.89 1.86 1.58
CA CYS A 58 4.67 1.88 0.79
C CYS A 58 3.95 0.52 0.74
N HIS A 59 4.56 -0.57 1.19
CA HIS A 59 3.96 -1.90 1.21
C HIS A 59 4.38 -2.66 2.46
N SER A 60 3.47 -2.80 3.38
CA SER A 60 3.70 -3.49 4.64
C SER A 60 2.46 -4.27 5.07
N HIS A 61 2.68 -5.31 5.88
CA HIS A 61 1.65 -6.04 6.60
C HIS A 61 1.86 -5.90 8.12
N ALA A 62 2.57 -4.87 8.56
CA ALA A 62 2.85 -4.63 9.98
C ALA A 62 1.56 -4.51 10.78
N GLY A 63 1.53 -5.20 11.92
CA GLY A 63 0.35 -5.24 12.79
C GLY A 63 -0.71 -6.26 12.38
N LEU A 64 -0.52 -7.01 11.29
CA LEU A 64 -1.46 -8.03 10.80
C LEU A 64 -1.06 -9.46 11.21
N GLY A 65 -0.21 -9.59 12.19
CA GLY A 65 0.22 -10.87 12.75
C GLY A 65 0.37 -10.80 14.28
N PRO A 66 0.45 -11.94 14.98
CA PRO A 66 0.59 -11.93 16.43
C PRO A 66 1.98 -11.43 16.85
N ASN A 67 2.03 -10.54 17.85
CA ASN A 67 3.20 -10.18 18.67
C ASN A 67 4.55 -10.02 17.94
N GLY A 68 4.58 -9.25 16.87
CA GLY A 68 5.82 -8.93 16.16
C GLY A 68 6.21 -9.94 15.10
N ASP A 69 5.44 -10.99 14.89
CA ASP A 69 5.55 -11.84 13.72
C ASP A 69 5.06 -11.14 12.47
N VAL A 70 5.57 -11.61 11.33
CA VAL A 70 5.02 -11.25 10.01
C VAL A 70 3.54 -11.59 9.98
N ALA A 71 2.79 -10.90 9.15
CA ALA A 71 1.37 -11.15 8.96
C ALA A 71 1.06 -12.64 8.82
N THR A 72 0.04 -13.09 9.52
CA THR A 72 -0.51 -14.42 9.29
C THR A 72 -1.70 -14.31 8.32
N LEU A 73 -1.90 -15.31 7.49
CA LEU A 73 -3.01 -15.35 6.54
C LEU A 73 -4.36 -15.10 7.18
N SER A 74 -4.55 -15.58 8.40
CA SER A 74 -5.81 -15.42 9.14
C SER A 74 -6.12 -13.98 9.58
N TYR A 75 -5.15 -13.07 9.51
CA TYR A 75 -5.34 -11.68 9.95
C TYR A 75 -5.35 -10.70 8.78
N CYS A 76 -4.67 -11.02 7.70
CA CYS A 76 -4.49 -10.11 6.59
C CYS A 76 -5.34 -10.43 5.35
N THR A 77 -6.00 -11.60 5.32
CA THR A 77 -6.82 -12.02 4.18
C THR A 77 -8.03 -12.80 4.66
N ASP A 78 -9.21 -12.46 4.15
CA ASP A 78 -10.43 -13.27 4.34
C ASP A 78 -10.54 -14.28 3.20
N THR A 79 -10.13 -15.50 3.47
CA THR A 79 -10.07 -16.56 2.46
C THR A 79 -11.38 -17.36 2.34
N ALA A 80 -12.52 -16.79 2.73
CA ALA A 80 -13.83 -17.42 2.55
C ALA A 80 -14.29 -17.36 1.09
N ASN A 81 -13.96 -16.28 0.38
CA ASN A 81 -14.26 -16.05 -1.01
C ASN A 81 -13.05 -15.50 -1.75
N PRO A 82 -12.88 -15.80 -3.04
CA PRO A 82 -11.78 -15.23 -3.83
C PRO A 82 -11.95 -13.75 -4.18
N VAL A 83 -13.12 -13.17 -3.88
CA VAL A 83 -13.47 -11.78 -4.18
C VAL A 83 -14.07 -11.15 -2.93
N SER A 84 -13.27 -10.35 -2.23
CA SER A 84 -13.59 -9.71 -0.95
C SER A 84 -13.20 -8.22 -0.97
N PRO A 85 -13.60 -7.42 -1.99
CA PRO A 85 -13.16 -6.04 -2.17
C PRO A 85 -13.63 -5.09 -1.07
N GLU A 86 -14.75 -5.43 -0.38
CA GLU A 86 -15.34 -4.67 0.71
C GLU A 86 -14.57 -4.78 2.03
N MET A 87 -13.63 -5.71 2.13
CA MET A 87 -12.81 -5.86 3.34
C MET A 87 -11.86 -4.67 3.50
N ASP A 88 -11.80 -4.14 4.71
CA ASP A 88 -10.90 -3.05 5.06
C ASP A 88 -9.90 -3.53 6.12
N VAL A 89 -8.65 -3.64 5.72
CA VAL A 89 -7.60 -4.24 6.54
C VAL A 89 -7.30 -3.46 7.83
N ILE A 90 -7.76 -2.23 7.98
CA ILE A 90 -7.58 -1.47 9.22
C ILE A 90 -8.20 -2.18 10.43
N TYR A 91 -9.28 -2.95 10.21
CA TYR A 91 -9.95 -3.69 11.28
C TYR A 91 -9.16 -4.92 11.76
N ALA A 92 -8.16 -5.35 11.01
CA ALA A 92 -7.26 -6.43 11.41
C ALA A 92 -5.96 -5.93 12.06
N ALA A 93 -5.66 -4.63 11.96
CA ALA A 93 -4.39 -4.08 12.40
C ALA A 93 -4.34 -3.86 13.92
N ASP A 94 -3.34 -4.45 14.57
CA ASP A 94 -3.06 -4.28 16.00
C ASP A 94 -1.97 -3.20 16.21
N PRO A 95 -2.32 -2.01 16.74
CA PRO A 95 -1.37 -0.93 16.97
C PRO A 95 -0.33 -1.24 18.06
N THR A 96 -0.58 -2.28 18.89
CA THR A 96 0.35 -2.69 19.94
C THR A 96 1.44 -3.65 19.44
N ASN A 97 1.34 -4.10 18.19
CA ASN A 97 2.31 -5.00 17.59
C ASN A 97 3.71 -4.38 17.54
N GLY A 98 4.72 -5.14 17.93
CA GLY A 98 6.12 -4.70 17.98
C GLY A 98 6.69 -4.19 16.67
N CYS A 99 6.09 -4.55 15.52
CA CYS A 99 6.50 -4.08 14.20
C CYS A 99 6.43 -2.55 14.08
N TYR A 100 5.44 -1.89 14.69
CA TYR A 100 5.36 -0.43 14.69
C TYR A 100 6.51 0.22 15.43
N ARG A 101 6.87 -0.36 16.58
CA ARG A 101 8.02 0.11 17.36
C ARG A 101 9.31 -0.08 16.59
N TRP A 102 9.53 -1.24 15.98
CA TRP A 102 10.72 -1.49 15.16
C TRP A 102 10.78 -0.53 13.96
N ALA A 103 9.66 -0.25 13.33
CA ALA A 103 9.59 0.71 12.23
C ALA A 103 10.07 2.09 12.66
N ILE A 104 9.50 2.67 13.74
CA ILE A 104 9.89 4.02 14.19
C ILE A 104 11.33 4.07 14.71
N GLU A 105 11.81 3.06 15.42
CA GLU A 105 13.19 2.96 15.90
C GLU A 105 14.22 2.93 14.75
N ASN A 106 13.79 2.51 13.54
CA ASN A 106 14.62 2.51 12.34
C ASN A 106 14.27 3.65 11.35
N GLY A 107 13.58 4.68 11.82
CA GLY A 107 13.28 5.88 11.02
C GLY A 107 12.13 5.74 10.03
N VAL A 108 11.41 4.62 10.02
CA VAL A 108 10.17 4.46 9.24
C VAL A 108 9.03 5.08 10.00
N THR A 109 8.52 6.21 9.50
CA THR A 109 7.49 7.02 10.17
C THR A 109 6.09 6.78 9.64
N THR A 110 5.98 6.19 8.45
CA THR A 110 4.70 5.96 7.77
C THR A 110 4.73 4.60 7.08
N LEU A 111 3.64 3.86 7.23
CA LEU A 111 3.44 2.56 6.59
C LEU A 111 2.18 2.59 5.70
N GLY A 112 2.27 2.02 4.51
CA GLY A 112 1.13 1.59 3.72
C GLY A 112 0.78 0.15 4.08
N ILE A 113 -0.25 -0.04 4.88
CA ILE A 113 -0.70 -1.37 5.30
C ILE A 113 -1.69 -1.90 4.26
N LEU A 114 -1.40 -3.08 3.75
CA LEU A 114 -2.19 -3.74 2.71
C LEU A 114 -2.74 -5.07 3.22
N PRO A 115 -3.89 -5.53 2.68
CA PRO A 115 -4.29 -6.93 2.81
C PRO A 115 -3.23 -7.88 2.26
N GLY A 116 -3.28 -9.14 2.64
CA GLY A 116 -2.46 -10.21 2.10
C GLY A 116 -2.70 -10.46 0.61
N SER A 117 -2.22 -11.58 0.10
CA SER A 117 -2.27 -11.88 -1.33
C SER A 117 -2.86 -13.27 -1.65
N CYS A 118 -3.83 -13.70 -0.83
CA CYS A 118 -4.43 -15.03 -1.00
C CYS A 118 -5.78 -15.04 -1.72
N ASP A 119 -6.45 -13.89 -1.83
CA ASP A 119 -7.63 -13.71 -2.68
C ASP A 119 -7.25 -13.16 -4.05
N VAL A 120 -8.17 -13.21 -5.00
CA VAL A 120 -8.00 -12.52 -6.28
C VAL A 120 -8.23 -11.02 -6.10
N ILE A 121 -9.22 -10.65 -5.27
CA ILE A 121 -9.52 -9.28 -4.82
C ILE A 121 -9.52 -9.30 -3.29
N ASP A 122 -8.51 -8.70 -2.68
CA ASP A 122 -8.22 -8.85 -1.25
C ASP A 122 -8.75 -7.71 -0.35
N GLY A 123 -9.36 -6.69 -0.92
CA GLY A 123 -9.88 -5.55 -0.15
C GLY A 123 -9.03 -4.29 -0.22
N THR A 124 -9.19 -3.39 0.75
CA THR A 124 -8.59 -2.05 0.75
C THR A 124 -7.52 -1.88 1.80
N GLY A 125 -6.46 -1.13 1.44
CA GLY A 125 -5.36 -0.76 2.33
C GLY A 125 -5.49 0.65 2.91
N PHE A 126 -4.69 0.95 3.94
CA PHE A 126 -4.63 2.27 4.57
C PHE A 126 -3.19 2.72 4.83
N ALA A 127 -3.00 4.03 4.97
CA ALA A 127 -1.73 4.62 5.42
C ALA A 127 -1.81 4.98 6.89
N THR A 128 -0.75 4.67 7.64
CA THR A 128 -0.68 4.93 9.07
C THR A 128 0.68 5.49 9.49
N ARG A 129 0.71 6.29 10.52
CA ARG A 129 1.94 6.60 11.25
C ARG A 129 2.33 5.41 12.13
N THR A 130 3.61 5.37 12.52
CA THR A 130 4.18 4.22 13.25
C THR A 130 4.17 4.39 14.77
N TRP A 131 3.49 5.38 15.29
CA TRP A 131 3.35 5.63 16.73
C TRP A 131 1.93 5.98 17.11
N GLY A 132 1.52 5.54 18.28
CA GLY A 132 0.18 5.70 18.84
C GLY A 132 -0.29 4.42 19.51
N SER A 133 -1.50 4.42 20.02
CA SER A 133 -2.12 3.29 20.71
C SER A 133 -3.49 2.91 20.16
N ASN A 134 -4.01 3.68 19.22
CA ASN A 134 -5.29 3.45 18.57
C ASN A 134 -5.10 3.54 17.06
N ILE A 135 -5.35 2.44 16.34
CA ILE A 135 -5.08 2.36 14.91
C ILE A 135 -5.89 3.39 14.10
N PHE A 136 -7.11 3.72 14.54
CA PHE A 136 -7.94 4.71 13.85
C PHE A 136 -7.40 6.14 14.02
N GLU A 137 -6.76 6.44 15.17
CA GLU A 137 -6.09 7.72 15.41
C GLU A 137 -4.70 7.77 14.72
N MET A 138 -4.05 6.63 14.58
CA MET A 138 -2.79 6.50 13.83
C MET A 138 -3.02 6.62 12.32
N CYS A 139 -4.19 6.26 11.83
CA CYS A 139 -4.54 6.27 10.41
C CYS A 139 -4.42 7.68 9.82
N LEU A 140 -3.62 7.81 8.77
CA LEU A 140 -3.44 9.03 8.01
C LEU A 140 -4.43 9.13 6.84
N LYS A 141 -4.73 7.99 6.22
CA LYS A 141 -5.68 7.89 5.11
C LYS A 141 -6.17 6.45 4.96
N ARG A 142 -7.48 6.27 4.90
CA ARG A 142 -8.12 5.00 4.55
C ARG A 142 -8.25 4.83 3.05
N ASN A 143 -8.45 3.61 2.61
CA ASN A 143 -8.74 3.26 1.21
C ASN A 143 -7.69 3.85 0.25
N ILE A 144 -6.40 3.66 0.56
CA ILE A 144 -5.31 4.16 -0.29
C ILE A 144 -5.15 3.37 -1.58
N CYS A 145 -5.69 2.15 -1.63
CA CYS A 145 -5.65 1.25 -2.78
C CYS A 145 -6.67 0.13 -2.63
N MET A 146 -6.93 -0.57 -3.74
CA MET A 146 -7.51 -1.91 -3.73
C MET A 146 -6.38 -2.92 -3.98
N LYS A 147 -6.26 -3.91 -3.08
CA LYS A 147 -5.28 -5.00 -3.23
C LYS A 147 -5.86 -6.09 -4.12
N LEU A 148 -5.03 -6.57 -5.01
CA LEU A 148 -5.33 -7.64 -5.96
C LEU A 148 -4.19 -8.66 -5.94
N SER A 149 -4.47 -9.89 -6.36
CA SER A 149 -3.43 -10.91 -6.50
C SER A 149 -3.66 -11.84 -7.67
N LEU A 150 -2.57 -12.20 -8.34
CA LEU A 150 -2.52 -13.22 -9.38
C LEU A 150 -1.49 -14.29 -9.02
N GLY A 151 -1.53 -15.38 -9.76
CA GLY A 151 -0.55 -16.44 -9.70
C GLY A 151 -0.82 -17.52 -8.66
N GLU A 152 0.23 -17.99 -8.04
CA GLU A 152 0.18 -19.19 -7.21
C GLU A 152 -0.50 -18.96 -5.85
N ASN A 153 -0.43 -17.75 -5.29
CA ASN A 153 -1.00 -17.49 -3.96
C ASN A 153 -2.53 -17.70 -3.95
N PRO A 154 -3.35 -16.98 -4.73
CA PRO A 154 -4.79 -17.21 -4.74
C PRO A 154 -5.13 -18.59 -5.29
N LYS A 155 -4.46 -19.05 -6.36
CA LYS A 155 -4.69 -20.40 -6.88
C LYS A 155 -4.48 -21.47 -5.81
N GLY A 156 -3.32 -21.48 -5.13
CA GLY A 156 -2.98 -22.48 -4.13
C GLY A 156 -3.91 -22.44 -2.91
N MET A 157 -4.29 -21.23 -2.49
CA MET A 157 -5.20 -21.05 -1.36
C MET A 157 -6.55 -21.74 -1.59
N PHE A 158 -7.19 -21.50 -2.74
CA PHE A 158 -8.52 -22.04 -3.03
C PHE A 158 -8.46 -23.49 -3.50
N GLN A 159 -7.43 -23.88 -4.26
CA GLN A 159 -7.20 -25.28 -4.63
C GLN A 159 -7.06 -26.19 -3.38
N ASN A 160 -6.34 -25.76 -2.35
CA ASN A 160 -6.19 -26.50 -1.11
C ASN A 160 -7.51 -26.66 -0.33
N LYS A 161 -8.49 -25.84 -0.62
CA LYS A 161 -9.85 -25.91 -0.04
C LYS A 161 -10.84 -26.64 -0.95
N ASN A 162 -10.42 -27.14 -2.10
CA ASN A 162 -11.28 -27.67 -3.17
C ASN A 162 -12.33 -26.63 -3.65
N MET A 163 -11.90 -25.37 -3.76
CA MET A 163 -12.72 -24.25 -4.23
C MET A 163 -12.08 -23.63 -5.50
N GLU A 164 -12.85 -22.85 -6.23
CA GLU A 164 -12.33 -22.01 -7.32
C GLU A 164 -11.72 -20.71 -6.76
N PRO A 165 -10.62 -20.22 -7.40
CA PRO A 165 -9.94 -20.77 -8.59
C PRO A 165 -8.92 -21.86 -8.23
N ASP A 166 -8.83 -22.90 -9.06
CA ASP A 166 -7.82 -23.95 -8.95
C ASP A 166 -6.73 -23.89 -10.05
N SER A 167 -6.79 -22.86 -10.88
CA SER A 167 -5.83 -22.62 -11.95
C SER A 167 -5.51 -21.13 -12.13
N ARG A 168 -4.35 -20.83 -12.74
CA ARG A 168 -3.97 -19.43 -13.08
C ARG A 168 -4.95 -18.80 -14.07
N MET A 169 -5.55 -19.60 -14.96
CA MET A 169 -6.60 -19.14 -15.87
C MET A 169 -7.86 -18.74 -15.12
N GLY A 170 -8.26 -19.54 -14.12
CA GLY A 170 -9.38 -19.23 -13.23
C GLY A 170 -9.16 -17.96 -12.43
N VAL A 171 -7.95 -17.76 -11.88
CA VAL A 171 -7.59 -16.52 -11.18
C VAL A 171 -7.77 -15.30 -12.08
N THR A 172 -7.23 -15.36 -13.30
CA THR A 172 -7.34 -14.25 -14.27
C THR A 172 -8.79 -14.02 -14.71
N PHE A 173 -9.57 -15.09 -14.90
CA PHE A 173 -10.98 -15.01 -15.25
C PHE A 173 -11.80 -14.28 -14.18
N ILE A 174 -11.61 -14.62 -12.90
CA ILE A 174 -12.28 -13.96 -11.77
C ILE A 174 -11.94 -12.47 -11.71
N LEU A 175 -10.67 -12.11 -11.92
CA LEU A 175 -10.25 -10.71 -11.96
C LEU A 175 -10.95 -9.93 -13.07
N GLU A 176 -10.99 -10.49 -14.29
CA GLU A 176 -11.67 -9.87 -15.43
C GLU A 176 -13.18 -9.77 -15.22
N GLU A 177 -13.81 -10.83 -14.73
CA GLU A 177 -15.25 -10.85 -14.45
C GLU A 177 -15.64 -9.78 -13.43
N TYR A 178 -14.87 -9.66 -12.34
CA TYR A 178 -15.11 -8.65 -11.33
C TYR A 178 -15.09 -7.23 -11.90
N PHE A 179 -14.03 -6.85 -12.63
CA PHE A 179 -13.93 -5.51 -13.18
C PHE A 179 -14.93 -5.25 -14.32
N ALA A 180 -15.28 -6.28 -15.11
CA ALA A 180 -16.33 -6.15 -16.11
C ALA A 180 -17.69 -5.82 -15.46
N ASN A 181 -18.05 -6.54 -14.41
CA ASN A 181 -19.30 -6.34 -13.69
C ASN A 181 -19.32 -5.01 -12.93
N ALA A 182 -18.24 -4.66 -12.24
CA ALA A 182 -18.10 -3.38 -11.54
C ALA A 182 -18.18 -2.19 -12.50
N LYS A 183 -17.54 -2.30 -13.68
CA LYS A 183 -17.63 -1.27 -14.72
C LYS A 183 -19.05 -1.13 -15.27
N ALA A 184 -19.71 -2.24 -15.57
CA ALA A 184 -21.11 -2.22 -16.05
C ALA A 184 -22.05 -1.60 -14.99
N TYR A 185 -21.83 -1.88 -13.72
CA TYR A 185 -22.55 -1.28 -12.60
C TYR A 185 -22.31 0.23 -12.53
N MET A 186 -21.04 0.68 -12.56
CA MET A 186 -20.68 2.10 -12.57
C MET A 186 -21.29 2.83 -13.77
N ASP A 187 -21.19 2.27 -14.97
CA ASP A 187 -21.69 2.89 -16.20
C ASP A 187 -23.24 3.08 -16.16
N LYS A 188 -23.98 2.16 -15.54
CA LYS A 188 -25.42 2.32 -15.30
C LYS A 188 -25.71 3.48 -14.35
N LYS A 189 -24.98 3.55 -13.24
CA LYS A 189 -25.12 4.66 -12.28
C LYS A 189 -24.80 6.02 -12.93
N ASP A 190 -23.74 6.10 -13.70
CA ASP A 190 -23.32 7.34 -14.37
C ASP A 190 -24.35 7.81 -15.42
N ARG A 191 -25.15 6.89 -16.00
CA ARG A 191 -26.31 7.20 -16.87
C ARG A 191 -27.60 7.52 -16.09
N GLY A 192 -27.59 7.47 -14.77
CA GLY A 192 -28.77 7.70 -13.92
C GLY A 192 -29.77 6.54 -13.93
N GLU A 193 -29.37 5.37 -14.37
CA GLU A 193 -30.22 4.17 -14.33
C GLU A 193 -30.37 3.68 -12.88
N LYS A 194 -31.55 3.12 -12.57
CA LYS A 194 -31.75 2.47 -11.27
C LYS A 194 -30.95 1.18 -11.21
N VAL A 195 -30.08 1.07 -10.20
CA VAL A 195 -29.33 -0.15 -9.89
C VAL A 195 -29.54 -0.52 -8.43
N ASP A 196 -29.57 -1.79 -8.11
CA ASP A 196 -29.55 -2.25 -6.74
C ASP A 196 -28.16 -2.01 -6.16
N TYR A 197 -28.11 -1.56 -4.90
CA TYR A 197 -26.83 -1.32 -4.22
C TYR A 197 -26.02 -2.61 -4.11
N ASN A 198 -24.74 -2.54 -4.51
CA ASN A 198 -23.80 -3.62 -4.37
C ASN A 198 -22.48 -3.07 -3.84
N GLU A 199 -22.17 -3.38 -2.57
CA GLU A 199 -21.00 -2.86 -1.88
C GLU A 199 -19.69 -3.27 -2.56
N GLN A 200 -19.61 -4.50 -3.06
CA GLN A 200 -18.42 -5.00 -3.78
C GLN A 200 -18.11 -4.17 -5.03
N TYR A 201 -19.13 -3.65 -5.71
CA TYR A 201 -18.92 -2.79 -6.88
C TYR A 201 -18.74 -1.32 -6.50
N GLU A 202 -19.37 -0.87 -5.39
CA GLU A 202 -19.16 0.51 -4.92
C GLU A 202 -17.70 0.79 -4.59
N VAL A 203 -17.02 -0.15 -3.94
CA VAL A 203 -15.58 -0.01 -3.60
C VAL A 203 -14.67 -0.08 -4.83
N ALA A 204 -15.15 -0.60 -5.98
CA ALA A 204 -14.41 -0.58 -7.23
C ALA A 204 -14.49 0.78 -7.97
N ILE A 205 -15.52 1.58 -7.72
CA ILE A 205 -15.75 2.84 -8.44
C ILE A 205 -14.53 3.80 -8.32
N PRO A 206 -13.95 4.06 -7.15
CA PRO A 206 -12.76 4.89 -7.05
C PRO A 206 -11.55 4.34 -7.82
N VAL A 207 -11.42 3.01 -7.92
CA VAL A 207 -10.36 2.36 -8.72
C VAL A 207 -10.59 2.58 -10.21
N LEU A 208 -11.82 2.34 -10.68
CA LEU A 208 -12.23 2.56 -12.07
C LEU A 208 -12.14 4.03 -12.49
N LYS A 209 -12.41 4.96 -11.58
CA LYS A 209 -12.24 6.41 -11.77
C LYS A 209 -10.80 6.88 -11.58
N ARG A 210 -9.85 5.98 -11.30
CA ARG A 210 -8.42 6.27 -11.08
C ARG A 210 -8.14 7.18 -9.86
N GLU A 211 -9.05 7.30 -8.94
CA GLU A 211 -8.90 8.09 -7.71
C GLU A 211 -7.93 7.40 -6.74
N ILE A 212 -8.05 6.06 -6.63
CA ILE A 212 -7.10 5.20 -5.93
C ILE A 212 -6.51 4.15 -6.88
N PRO A 213 -5.27 3.69 -6.67
CA PRO A 213 -4.67 2.65 -7.50
C PRO A 213 -5.18 1.25 -7.13
N ALA A 214 -5.15 0.34 -8.10
CA ALA A 214 -5.05 -1.08 -7.84
C ALA A 214 -3.60 -1.45 -7.53
N ARG A 215 -3.35 -2.32 -6.55
CA ARG A 215 -2.01 -2.82 -6.19
C ARG A 215 -2.00 -4.33 -6.31
N ILE A 216 -1.35 -4.83 -7.36
CA ILE A 216 -1.47 -6.24 -7.72
C ILE A 216 -0.20 -7.02 -7.39
N HIS A 217 -0.35 -8.00 -6.47
CA HIS A 217 0.67 -9.02 -6.26
C HIS A 217 0.76 -9.89 -7.51
N CYS A 218 1.90 -9.91 -8.16
CA CYS A 218 2.19 -10.87 -9.22
C CYS A 218 3.69 -11.03 -9.46
N THR A 219 4.05 -12.19 -9.98
CA THR A 219 5.43 -12.56 -10.27
C THR A 219 5.53 -13.21 -11.64
N HIS A 220 6.71 -13.17 -12.25
CA HIS A 220 6.99 -13.86 -13.51
C HIS A 220 5.94 -13.56 -14.61
N ASN A 221 5.44 -14.58 -15.27
CA ASN A 221 4.49 -14.44 -16.38
C ASN A 221 3.09 -13.95 -15.98
N ASP A 222 2.76 -13.87 -14.68
CA ASP A 222 1.51 -13.24 -14.23
C ASP A 222 1.49 -11.75 -14.51
N MET A 223 2.67 -11.11 -14.64
CA MET A 223 2.76 -9.70 -14.97
C MET A 223 2.14 -9.37 -16.32
N ALA A 224 2.34 -10.22 -17.33
CA ALA A 224 1.70 -10.03 -18.63
C ALA A 224 0.17 -10.06 -18.52
N ALA A 225 -0.37 -11.02 -17.76
CA ALA A 225 -1.81 -11.10 -17.49
C ALA A 225 -2.32 -9.88 -16.71
N ALA A 226 -1.60 -9.45 -15.66
CA ALA A 226 -1.94 -8.27 -14.87
C ALA A 226 -2.01 -7.02 -15.75
N ILE A 227 -0.98 -6.75 -16.55
CA ILE A 227 -0.92 -5.60 -17.46
C ILE A 227 -2.07 -5.63 -18.44
N GLN A 228 -2.30 -6.79 -19.08
CA GLN A 228 -3.38 -6.96 -20.06
C GLN A 228 -4.75 -6.69 -19.46
N CYS A 229 -5.06 -7.31 -18.31
CA CYS A 229 -6.36 -7.17 -17.65
C CYS A 229 -6.59 -5.74 -17.13
N LEU A 230 -5.62 -5.17 -16.40
CA LEU A 230 -5.83 -3.88 -15.75
C LEU A 230 -5.81 -2.71 -16.74
N SER A 231 -5.00 -2.79 -17.80
CA SER A 231 -4.97 -1.79 -18.87
C SER A 231 -6.28 -1.75 -19.67
N LYS A 232 -6.96 -2.89 -19.85
CA LYS A 232 -8.28 -2.98 -20.51
C LYS A 232 -9.32 -2.07 -19.85
N TYR A 233 -9.24 -1.90 -18.53
CA TYR A 233 -10.12 -1.02 -17.76
C TYR A 233 -9.52 0.36 -17.49
N ASN A 234 -8.37 0.69 -18.09
CA ASN A 234 -7.64 1.95 -17.89
C ASN A 234 -7.35 2.25 -16.42
N LEU A 235 -7.05 1.24 -15.63
CA LEU A 235 -6.77 1.43 -14.21
C LEU A 235 -5.40 2.10 -13.99
N ARG A 236 -5.29 2.84 -12.89
CA ARG A 236 -3.99 3.19 -12.32
C ARG A 236 -3.57 2.04 -11.42
N PHE A 237 -2.43 1.42 -11.67
CA PHE A 237 -2.00 0.26 -10.88
C PHE A 237 -0.49 0.22 -10.66
N THR A 238 -0.09 -0.55 -9.65
CA THR A 238 1.29 -0.93 -9.38
C THR A 238 1.42 -2.45 -9.36
N ILE A 239 2.54 -2.94 -9.85
CA ILE A 239 2.94 -4.35 -9.75
C ILE A 239 3.77 -4.51 -8.47
N GLU A 240 3.28 -5.34 -7.56
CA GLU A 240 3.93 -5.63 -6.29
C GLU A 240 4.76 -6.91 -6.42
N HIS A 241 5.88 -6.98 -5.69
CA HIS A 241 6.95 -7.97 -5.80
C HIS A 241 7.72 -7.92 -7.11
N ALA A 242 7.08 -7.93 -8.25
CA ALA A 242 7.63 -7.73 -9.59
C ALA A 242 8.81 -8.67 -9.95
N TRP A 243 8.82 -9.89 -9.43
CA TRP A 243 9.87 -10.87 -9.73
C TRP A 243 9.82 -11.32 -11.17
N GLY A 244 10.98 -11.32 -11.83
CA GLY A 244 11.08 -11.60 -13.24
C GLY A 244 10.65 -10.43 -14.13
N SER A 245 10.47 -9.22 -13.59
CA SER A 245 10.08 -8.03 -14.33
C SER A 245 11.02 -7.67 -15.47
N SER A 246 12.29 -8.08 -15.41
CA SER A 246 13.26 -7.90 -16.50
C SER A 246 12.81 -8.50 -17.84
N ASN A 247 11.91 -9.48 -17.81
CA ASN A 247 11.38 -10.11 -19.02
C ASN A 247 10.17 -9.36 -19.62
N TYR A 248 9.66 -8.32 -18.94
CA TYR A 248 8.42 -7.60 -19.27
C TYR A 248 8.60 -6.08 -19.25
N LEU A 249 9.84 -5.59 -19.41
CA LEU A 249 10.16 -4.17 -19.29
C LEU A 249 9.40 -3.31 -20.31
N ASP A 250 9.30 -3.79 -21.54
CA ASP A 250 8.61 -3.05 -22.61
C ASP A 250 7.11 -2.92 -22.32
N GLU A 251 6.47 -3.98 -21.86
CA GLU A 251 5.05 -3.98 -21.46
C GLU A 251 4.80 -3.11 -20.23
N ILE A 252 5.68 -3.17 -19.23
CA ILE A 252 5.62 -2.34 -18.03
C ILE A 252 5.72 -0.86 -18.40
N VAL A 253 6.71 -0.49 -19.20
CA VAL A 253 6.91 0.88 -19.65
C VAL A 253 5.72 1.35 -20.51
N ALA A 254 5.25 0.53 -21.44
CA ALA A 254 4.12 0.87 -22.30
C ALA A 254 2.81 1.06 -21.50
N SER A 255 2.60 0.30 -20.43
CA SER A 255 1.42 0.41 -19.57
C SER A 255 1.45 1.65 -18.65
N GLY A 256 2.64 2.20 -18.38
CA GLY A 256 2.84 3.29 -17.42
C GLY A 256 2.55 2.91 -15.97
N CYS A 257 2.50 1.62 -15.65
CA CYS A 257 2.31 1.16 -14.27
C CYS A 257 3.57 1.39 -13.42
N GLY A 258 3.38 1.56 -12.12
CA GLY A 258 4.47 1.58 -11.15
C GLY A 258 4.93 0.17 -10.78
N ILE A 259 6.14 0.06 -10.25
CA ILE A 259 6.67 -1.17 -9.66
C ILE A 259 7.01 -0.91 -8.20
N VAL A 260 6.61 -1.83 -7.33
CA VAL A 260 7.06 -1.93 -5.95
C VAL A 260 7.82 -3.25 -5.82
N TYR A 261 9.15 -3.16 -5.88
CA TYR A 261 10.01 -4.34 -5.81
C TYR A 261 10.18 -4.76 -4.35
N LEU A 262 9.74 -5.96 -4.01
CA LEU A 262 9.79 -6.49 -2.66
C LEU A 262 10.76 -7.67 -2.57
N SER A 263 11.36 -7.83 -1.38
CA SER A 263 12.30 -8.91 -1.08
C SER A 263 11.66 -10.30 -1.17
N LEU A 264 12.50 -11.31 -1.42
CA LEU A 264 12.17 -12.73 -1.46
C LEU A 264 11.55 -13.28 -0.19
N ILE A 265 11.94 -12.75 0.95
CA ILE A 265 11.43 -13.22 2.25
C ILE A 265 9.94 -12.88 2.48
N HIS A 266 9.37 -12.03 1.64
CA HIS A 266 7.94 -11.70 1.66
C HIS A 266 7.10 -12.55 0.69
N ILE A 267 7.70 -13.56 0.04
CA ILE A 267 7.00 -14.43 -0.94
C ILE A 267 6.39 -15.66 -0.28
N SER A 268 6.75 -15.93 0.95
CA SER A 268 6.20 -17.05 1.74
C SER A 268 4.97 -16.68 2.56
N GLU A 269 4.28 -15.62 2.17
CA GLU A 269 2.98 -15.27 2.76
C GLU A 269 1.87 -16.22 2.30
#